data_e73091401ce4d733a7845e96277ada91
#
_entry.id   e73091401ce4d733a7845e96277ada91
#
_cell.length_a   1.000
_cell.length_b   1.000
_cell.length_c   1.000
_cell.angle_alpha   90.00
_cell.angle_beta   90.00
_cell.angle_gamma   90.00
#
_symmetry.space_group_name_H-M   'P 1'
#
loop_
_entity.id
_entity.type
_entity.pdbx_description
1 polymer ?
#
loop_
_entity_poly.entity_id
_entity_poly.type
_entity_poly.pdbx_seq_one_letter_code
_entity_poly.pdbx_strand_id
1 'polypeptide(L)'
;MTSRIAWNSILPALLAITTISVAASTTPPKPEDTGAAAQYRQLNATADPGAAPAGTYKLDPHHTSVIAKLAHMDLSRYTLRFDDVSGSFDFNPSGASASNVEINIDPKSVDTGDRAFDKRIASKFFEAEKYPTINFTADSVKIMNGHASVAGILNFHGVKKTVVLHTTYRGFAQSRMGFSGEATFKRSDFGVSEWVPLEADDVTILVETEFTRL
;
A
#
# COMPACT_ATOMS: atom_id res chain seq x y z
N MET A 1 43.31 -66.30 -58.94
CA MET A 1 42.57 -66.28 -57.63
C MET A 1 41.67 -65.11 -57.72
N THR A 2 40.41 -65.41 -57.91
CA THR A 2 39.37 -64.48 -58.35
C THR A 2 38.56 -63.98 -57.11
N SER A 3 38.58 -62.70 -56.83
CA SER A 3 37.72 -62.04 -55.88
C SER A 3 36.50 -61.47 -56.58
N ARG A 4 35.30 -61.92 -56.19
CA ARG A 4 34.03 -61.40 -56.69
C ARG A 4 33.57 -60.22 -55.84
N ILE A 5 33.36 -59.11 -56.54
CA ILE A 5 32.74 -57.89 -55.98
C ILE A 5 31.20 -58.06 -55.98
N ALA A 6 30.59 -58.04 -54.82
CA ALA A 6 29.12 -58.04 -54.68
C ALA A 6 28.58 -56.59 -54.75
N TRP A 7 27.63 -56.36 -55.64
CA TRP A 7 26.90 -55.13 -55.74
C TRP A 7 25.79 -55.08 -54.71
N ASN A 8 25.89 -54.17 -53.76
CA ASN A 8 24.79 -53.88 -52.84
C ASN A 8 23.84 -52.84 -53.47
N SER A 9 22.60 -53.24 -53.60
CA SER A 9 21.50 -52.43 -54.08
C SER A 9 21.17 -51.33 -53.07
N ILE A 10 21.22 -50.10 -53.46
CA ILE A 10 20.80 -48.94 -52.66
C ILE A 10 19.29 -48.79 -52.85
N LEU A 11 18.53 -49.04 -51.80
CA LEU A 11 17.10 -48.64 -51.73
C LEU A 11 17.04 -47.12 -51.43
N PRO A 12 16.14 -46.38 -52.10
CA PRO A 12 15.88 -44.98 -51.73
C PRO A 12 15.05 -44.95 -50.46
N ALA A 13 15.58 -44.29 -49.41
CA ALA A 13 14.81 -43.95 -48.24
C ALA A 13 13.74 -42.90 -48.58
N LEU A 14 12.47 -43.29 -48.48
CA LEU A 14 11.33 -42.38 -48.55
C LEU A 14 11.38 -41.47 -47.34
N LEU A 15 11.71 -40.17 -47.53
CA LEU A 15 11.63 -39.15 -46.51
C LEU A 15 10.15 -38.79 -46.26
N ALA A 16 9.56 -39.35 -45.22
CA ALA A 16 8.21 -38.98 -44.80
C ALA A 16 8.29 -37.59 -44.13
N ILE A 17 7.85 -36.57 -44.84
CA ILE A 17 7.66 -35.22 -44.27
C ILE A 17 6.41 -35.28 -43.42
N THR A 18 6.59 -35.40 -42.09
CA THR A 18 5.52 -35.22 -41.13
C THR A 18 5.25 -33.72 -41.00
N THR A 19 4.16 -33.27 -41.57
CA THR A 19 3.64 -31.91 -41.32
C THR A 19 3.18 -31.79 -39.87
N ILE A 20 3.92 -31.07 -39.03
CA ILE A 20 3.48 -30.69 -37.70
C ILE A 20 2.41 -29.62 -37.91
N SER A 21 1.15 -29.98 -37.76
CA SER A 21 0.06 -29.02 -37.64
C SER A 21 0.24 -28.31 -36.31
N VAL A 22 0.75 -27.08 -36.31
CA VAL A 22 0.68 -26.19 -35.17
C VAL A 22 -0.78 -25.84 -34.96
N ALA A 23 -1.42 -26.48 -33.99
CA ALA A 23 -2.74 -26.08 -33.54
C ALA A 23 -2.62 -24.62 -33.04
N ALA A 24 -3.28 -23.71 -33.76
CA ALA A 24 -3.42 -22.33 -33.30
C ALA A 24 -4.07 -22.38 -31.92
N SER A 25 -3.33 -21.94 -30.89
CA SER A 25 -3.86 -21.75 -29.56
C SER A 25 -4.93 -20.68 -29.65
N THR A 26 -6.19 -21.11 -29.74
CA THR A 26 -7.33 -20.19 -29.59
C THR A 26 -7.39 -19.82 -28.12
N THR A 27 -6.84 -18.63 -27.80
CA THR A 27 -7.09 -18.00 -26.50
C THR A 27 -8.60 -18.00 -26.29
N PRO A 28 -9.12 -18.56 -25.18
CA PRO A 28 -10.54 -18.51 -24.92
C PRO A 28 -11.02 -17.06 -24.99
N PRO A 29 -12.19 -16.78 -25.58
CA PRO A 29 -12.70 -15.42 -25.63
C PRO A 29 -12.76 -14.87 -24.21
N LYS A 30 -12.22 -13.66 -24.05
CA LYS A 30 -12.34 -12.91 -22.79
C LYS A 30 -13.83 -12.91 -22.42
N PRO A 31 -14.21 -13.25 -21.14
CA PRO A 31 -15.59 -13.24 -20.73
C PRO A 31 -16.28 -11.95 -21.19
N GLU A 32 -17.40 -12.07 -21.90
CA GLU A 32 -18.18 -10.91 -22.30
C GLU A 32 -18.50 -10.08 -21.04
N ASP A 33 -18.35 -8.78 -21.17
CA ASP A 33 -18.54 -7.80 -20.11
C ASP A 33 -20.03 -7.82 -19.73
N THR A 34 -20.40 -8.66 -18.80
CA THR A 34 -21.74 -8.65 -18.21
C THR A 34 -21.98 -7.25 -17.62
N GLY A 35 -23.22 -6.76 -17.64
CA GLY A 35 -23.56 -5.39 -17.22
C GLY A 35 -22.96 -4.99 -15.85
N ALA A 36 -22.70 -5.94 -14.95
CA ALA A 36 -22.00 -5.71 -13.70
C ALA A 36 -20.53 -5.31 -13.90
N ALA A 37 -19.79 -5.98 -14.79
CA ALA A 37 -18.41 -5.62 -15.09
C ALA A 37 -18.31 -4.27 -15.81
N ALA A 38 -19.27 -3.95 -16.68
CA ALA A 38 -19.36 -2.64 -17.30
C ALA A 38 -19.66 -1.53 -16.28
N GLN A 39 -20.56 -1.80 -15.32
CA GLN A 39 -20.82 -0.89 -14.21
C GLN A 39 -19.57 -0.64 -13.37
N TYR A 40 -18.80 -1.68 -13.02
CA TYR A 40 -17.55 -1.54 -12.27
C TYR A 40 -16.52 -0.69 -12.99
N ARG A 41 -16.45 -0.74 -14.33
CA ARG A 41 -15.56 0.12 -15.11
C ARG A 41 -15.99 1.59 -15.11
N GLN A 42 -17.28 1.87 -14.96
CA GLN A 42 -17.79 3.23 -14.82
C GLN A 42 -17.56 3.82 -13.41
N LEU A 43 -17.15 3.00 -12.44
CA LEU A 43 -16.83 3.41 -11.08
C LEU A 43 -15.37 3.84 -10.90
N ASN A 44 -14.62 4.02 -11.98
CA ASN A 44 -13.25 4.49 -11.92
C ASN A 44 -13.17 5.83 -11.18
N ALA A 45 -12.26 5.91 -10.24
CA ALA A 45 -11.99 7.15 -9.52
C ALA A 45 -11.49 8.24 -10.49
N THR A 46 -12.05 9.43 -10.38
CA THR A 46 -11.51 10.60 -11.10
C THR A 46 -10.27 11.12 -10.38
N ALA A 47 -9.20 11.34 -11.13
CA ALA A 47 -7.96 11.91 -10.59
C ALA A 47 -8.04 13.44 -10.36
N ASP A 48 -9.15 14.09 -10.78
CA ASP A 48 -9.37 15.52 -10.54
C ASP A 48 -9.89 15.75 -9.10
N PRO A 49 -9.10 16.38 -8.21
CA PRO A 49 -9.57 16.70 -6.88
C PRO A 49 -10.76 17.67 -6.86
N GLY A 50 -10.88 18.51 -7.89
CA GLY A 50 -12.00 19.46 -8.04
C GLY A 50 -13.36 18.80 -8.24
N ALA A 51 -13.39 17.52 -8.64
CA ALA A 51 -14.61 16.74 -8.79
C ALA A 51 -15.18 16.24 -7.44
N ALA A 52 -14.38 16.22 -6.39
CA ALA A 52 -14.83 15.82 -5.07
C ALA A 52 -15.61 16.97 -4.38
N PRO A 53 -16.81 16.72 -3.82
CA PRO A 53 -17.57 17.77 -3.14
C PRO A 53 -16.85 18.31 -1.90
N ALA A 54 -17.08 19.59 -1.56
CA ALA A 54 -16.65 20.15 -0.29
C ALA A 54 -17.34 19.45 0.88
N GLY A 55 -16.67 19.36 2.03
CA GLY A 55 -17.24 18.83 3.27
C GLY A 55 -16.22 18.06 4.09
N THR A 56 -16.71 17.52 5.19
CA THR A 56 -15.92 16.67 6.08
C THR A 56 -15.89 15.23 5.55
N TYR A 57 -14.71 14.66 5.52
CA TYR A 57 -14.44 13.29 5.12
C TYR A 57 -13.92 12.50 6.32
N LYS A 58 -14.51 11.34 6.56
CA LYS A 58 -14.14 10.44 7.65
C LYS A 58 -13.47 9.18 7.11
N LEU A 59 -12.39 8.77 7.74
CA LEU A 59 -11.63 7.56 7.41
C LEU A 59 -12.54 6.33 7.46
N ASP A 60 -12.45 5.49 6.42
CA ASP A 60 -13.08 4.17 6.39
C ASP A 60 -12.08 3.11 6.90
N PRO A 61 -12.29 2.55 8.10
CA PRO A 61 -11.35 1.60 8.68
C PRO A 61 -11.25 0.28 7.91
N HIS A 62 -12.28 -0.07 7.12
CA HIS A 62 -12.28 -1.30 6.31
C HIS A 62 -11.40 -1.19 5.05
N HIS A 63 -11.13 0.05 4.60
CA HIS A 63 -10.30 0.33 3.42
C HIS A 63 -9.08 1.17 3.81
N THR A 64 -8.53 0.91 4.99
CA THR A 64 -7.34 1.59 5.50
C THR A 64 -6.30 0.58 5.96
N SER A 65 -5.05 0.83 5.62
CA SER A 65 -3.91 0.17 6.22
C SER A 65 -2.83 1.17 6.59
N VAL A 66 -2.29 1.04 7.80
CA VAL A 66 -1.12 1.75 8.27
C VAL A 66 -0.06 0.70 8.64
N ILE A 67 1.03 0.71 7.90
CA ILE A 67 2.09 -0.29 8.01
C ILE A 67 3.39 0.41 8.37
N ALA A 68 4.07 -0.07 9.42
CA ALA A 68 5.42 0.36 9.74
C ALA A 68 6.44 -0.71 9.32
N LYS A 69 7.55 -0.26 8.73
CA LYS A 69 8.66 -1.10 8.29
C LYS A 69 9.96 -0.57 8.83
N LEU A 70 10.80 -1.47 9.35
CA LEU A 70 12.16 -1.15 9.79
C LEU A 70 13.12 -2.30 9.46
N ALA A 71 14.40 -2.00 9.25
CA ALA A 71 15.39 -3.02 8.97
C ALA A 71 15.74 -3.80 10.25
N HIS A 72 15.80 -5.13 10.15
CA HIS A 72 16.35 -6.02 11.16
C HIS A 72 17.71 -6.54 10.68
N MET A 73 18.80 -6.10 11.29
CA MET A 73 20.20 -6.45 10.94
C MET A 73 20.51 -6.32 9.43
N ASP A 74 19.79 -5.46 8.70
CA ASP A 74 19.83 -5.36 7.23
C ASP A 74 19.49 -6.65 6.46
N LEU A 75 19.08 -7.71 7.14
CA LEU A 75 18.71 -8.99 6.54
C LEU A 75 17.27 -8.97 5.98
N SER A 76 16.38 -8.26 6.66
CA SER A 76 14.98 -8.18 6.28
C SER A 76 14.38 -6.83 6.63
N ARG A 77 13.15 -6.59 6.19
CA ARG A 77 12.33 -5.46 6.62
C ARG A 77 11.22 -6.01 7.51
N TYR A 78 11.41 -5.86 8.83
CA TYR A 78 10.38 -6.20 9.80
C TYR A 78 9.16 -5.33 9.55
N THR A 79 7.97 -5.92 9.55
CA THR A 79 6.73 -5.25 9.18
C THR A 79 5.69 -5.49 10.26
N LEU A 80 5.04 -4.43 10.70
CA LEU A 80 3.87 -4.46 11.56
C LEU A 80 2.78 -3.54 10.99
N ARG A 81 1.54 -3.79 11.33
CA ARG A 81 0.41 -2.93 10.98
C ARG A 81 -0.33 -2.49 12.24
N PHE A 82 -1.22 -1.51 12.07
CA PHE A 82 -2.18 -1.11 13.09
C PHE A 82 -3.59 -1.39 12.58
N ASP A 83 -4.40 -2.09 13.37
CA ASP A 83 -5.75 -2.51 12.99
C ASP A 83 -6.84 -1.51 13.39
N ASP A 84 -6.58 -0.64 14.38
CA ASP A 84 -7.52 0.40 14.82
C ASP A 84 -6.97 1.78 14.48
N VAL A 85 -7.52 2.33 13.38
CA VAL A 85 -7.18 3.64 12.83
C VAL A 85 -8.46 4.41 12.57
N SER A 86 -8.49 5.67 12.99
CA SER A 86 -9.60 6.59 12.75
C SER A 86 -9.08 7.97 12.36
N GLY A 87 -9.95 8.80 11.77
CA GLY A 87 -9.54 10.14 11.39
C GLY A 87 -10.55 10.86 10.52
N SER A 88 -10.26 12.13 10.26
CA SER A 88 -11.07 12.98 9.39
C SER A 88 -10.26 14.17 8.87
N PHE A 89 -10.82 14.82 7.87
CA PHE A 89 -10.37 16.13 7.40
C PHE A 89 -11.52 16.87 6.74
N ASP A 90 -11.40 18.19 6.62
CA ASP A 90 -12.30 19.04 5.83
C ASP A 90 -11.69 19.31 4.46
N PHE A 91 -12.47 19.11 3.40
CA PHE A 91 -12.02 19.29 2.01
C PHE A 91 -12.68 20.47 1.32
N ASN A 92 -11.86 21.26 0.61
CA ASN A 92 -12.31 22.35 -0.26
C ASN A 92 -11.83 22.12 -1.70
N PRO A 93 -12.75 21.81 -2.65
CA PRO A 93 -12.41 21.57 -4.05
C PRO A 93 -11.84 22.78 -4.78
N SER A 94 -12.28 24.00 -4.43
CA SER A 94 -11.87 25.23 -5.12
C SER A 94 -10.36 25.48 -5.06
N GLY A 95 -9.68 24.97 -4.02
CA GLY A 95 -8.22 25.06 -3.86
C GLY A 95 -7.53 23.69 -3.89
N ALA A 96 -8.29 22.61 -4.12
CA ALA A 96 -7.82 21.24 -3.93
C ALA A 96 -7.08 21.10 -2.59
N SER A 97 -7.72 21.57 -1.50
CA SER A 97 -7.08 21.69 -0.19
C SER A 97 -7.87 20.95 0.88
N ALA A 98 -7.15 20.41 1.85
CA ALA A 98 -7.70 19.86 3.07
C ALA A 98 -7.24 20.70 4.27
N SER A 99 -8.07 20.72 5.33
CA SER A 99 -7.77 21.33 6.62
C SER A 99 -8.25 20.44 7.75
N ASN A 100 -7.86 20.76 8.97
CA ASN A 100 -8.26 20.00 10.16
C ASN A 100 -7.98 18.49 10.03
N VAL A 101 -6.84 18.14 9.41
CA VAL A 101 -6.45 16.74 9.26
C VAL A 101 -6.13 16.18 10.63
N GLU A 102 -6.83 15.13 11.02
CA GLU A 102 -6.60 14.41 12.26
C GLU A 102 -6.67 12.90 12.02
N ILE A 103 -5.60 12.19 12.40
CA ILE A 103 -5.52 10.72 12.34
C ILE A 103 -5.16 10.23 13.73
N ASN A 104 -5.90 9.26 14.23
CA ASN A 104 -5.69 8.59 15.51
C ASN A 104 -5.50 7.09 15.28
N ILE A 105 -4.50 6.52 15.96
CA ILE A 105 -4.16 5.10 15.92
C ILE A 105 -4.09 4.59 17.34
N ASP A 106 -4.78 3.47 17.64
CA ASP A 106 -4.59 2.76 18.91
C ASP A 106 -3.28 1.96 18.85
N PRO A 107 -2.25 2.27 19.66
CA PRO A 107 -1.02 1.51 19.71
C PRO A 107 -1.20 0.06 20.20
N LYS A 108 -2.33 -0.27 20.88
CA LYS A 108 -2.65 -1.65 21.28
C LYS A 108 -3.12 -2.51 20.10
N SER A 109 -3.51 -1.88 19.00
CA SER A 109 -3.95 -2.56 17.78
C SER A 109 -2.80 -3.02 16.88
N VAL A 110 -1.57 -2.97 17.38
CA VAL A 110 -0.40 -3.46 16.63
C VAL A 110 -0.53 -4.94 16.35
N ASP A 111 -0.30 -5.32 15.08
CA ASP A 111 -0.31 -6.69 14.57
C ASP A 111 1.00 -6.97 13.79
N THR A 112 1.76 -7.94 14.28
CA THR A 112 3.00 -8.44 13.67
C THR A 112 2.81 -9.84 13.08
N GLY A 113 1.62 -10.43 13.25
CA GLY A 113 1.34 -11.83 12.99
C GLY A 113 1.69 -12.77 14.16
N ASP A 114 2.30 -12.25 15.23
CA ASP A 114 2.58 -12.98 16.48
C ASP A 114 1.94 -12.26 17.68
N ARG A 115 0.82 -12.79 18.16
CA ARG A 115 0.05 -12.20 19.27
C ARG A 115 0.83 -12.02 20.57
N ALA A 116 1.83 -12.84 20.84
CA ALA A 116 2.66 -12.67 22.03
C ALA A 116 3.60 -11.48 21.86
N PHE A 117 4.11 -11.30 20.65
CA PHE A 117 4.96 -10.18 20.31
C PHE A 117 4.18 -8.86 20.18
N ASP A 118 2.95 -8.89 19.65
CA ASP A 118 2.04 -7.73 19.61
C ASP A 118 1.85 -7.13 21.01
N LYS A 119 1.51 -7.99 21.98
CA LYS A 119 1.36 -7.57 23.39
C LYS A 119 2.65 -6.98 23.95
N ARG A 120 3.81 -7.54 23.59
CA ARG A 120 5.11 -7.03 24.03
C ARG A 120 5.41 -5.67 23.42
N ILE A 121 5.17 -5.49 22.10
CA ILE A 121 5.34 -4.18 21.45
C ILE A 121 4.42 -3.15 22.06
N ALA A 122 3.13 -3.43 22.17
CA ALA A 122 2.17 -2.51 22.75
C ALA A 122 2.55 -2.09 24.18
N SER A 123 2.95 -3.05 25.03
CA SER A 123 3.19 -2.78 26.45
C SER A 123 4.60 -2.25 26.76
N LYS A 124 5.66 -2.73 26.06
CA LYS A 124 7.06 -2.43 26.39
C LYS A 124 7.70 -1.39 25.51
N PHE A 125 7.33 -1.36 24.20
CA PHE A 125 7.91 -0.42 23.25
C PHE A 125 7.05 0.84 23.11
N PHE A 126 5.74 0.68 23.03
CA PHE A 126 4.81 1.81 22.90
C PHE A 126 4.28 2.32 24.22
N GLU A 127 4.45 1.57 25.33
CA GLU A 127 3.88 1.89 26.62
C GLU A 127 2.41 2.33 26.50
N ALA A 128 1.61 1.53 25.76
CA ALA A 128 0.26 1.90 25.30
C ALA A 128 -0.74 2.20 26.43
N GLU A 129 -0.48 1.76 27.67
CA GLU A 129 -1.28 2.15 28.84
C GLU A 129 -1.02 3.62 29.23
N LYS A 130 0.20 4.09 29.05
CA LYS A 130 0.61 5.47 29.35
C LYS A 130 0.36 6.42 28.20
N TYR A 131 0.53 5.92 26.97
CA TYR A 131 0.36 6.65 25.73
C TYR A 131 -0.69 5.95 24.85
N PRO A 132 -1.99 6.10 25.17
CA PRO A 132 -3.05 5.29 24.57
C PRO A 132 -3.38 5.65 23.12
N THR A 133 -2.77 6.69 22.56
CA THR A 133 -3.06 7.14 21.20
C THR A 133 -1.80 7.64 20.53
N ILE A 134 -1.56 7.17 19.30
CA ILE A 134 -0.66 7.81 18.35
C ILE A 134 -1.52 8.77 17.52
N ASN A 135 -1.17 10.05 17.47
CA ASN A 135 -1.99 11.07 16.82
C ASN A 135 -1.14 11.85 15.79
N PHE A 136 -1.69 12.06 14.60
CA PHE A 136 -1.09 12.93 13.58
C PHE A 136 -2.08 14.01 13.18
N THR A 137 -1.66 15.28 13.23
CA THR A 137 -2.49 16.42 12.87
C THR A 137 -1.78 17.33 11.88
N ALA A 138 -2.55 17.91 10.94
CA ALA A 138 -2.06 18.96 10.05
C ALA A 138 -3.15 20.00 9.81
N ASP A 139 -2.78 21.29 9.91
CA ASP A 139 -3.74 22.39 9.83
C ASP A 139 -4.23 22.61 8.41
N SER A 140 -3.34 22.47 7.41
CA SER A 140 -3.70 22.64 6.01
C SER A 140 -2.79 21.83 5.08
N VAL A 141 -3.38 21.31 4.01
CA VAL A 141 -2.72 20.52 2.98
C VAL A 141 -3.23 20.99 1.63
N LYS A 142 -2.37 21.06 0.62
CA LYS A 142 -2.76 21.35 -0.76
C LYS A 142 -2.34 20.21 -1.68
N ILE A 143 -3.27 19.73 -2.48
CA ILE A 143 -3.02 18.72 -3.51
C ILE A 143 -2.58 19.45 -4.79
N MET A 144 -1.40 19.12 -5.30
CA MET A 144 -0.87 19.69 -6.54
C MET A 144 -0.44 18.53 -7.46
N ASN A 145 -1.00 18.51 -8.67
CA ASN A 145 -0.69 17.45 -9.65
C ASN A 145 -0.88 16.02 -9.09
N GLY A 146 -1.92 15.82 -8.26
CA GLY A 146 -2.20 14.52 -7.64
C GLY A 146 -1.32 14.17 -6.44
N HIS A 147 -0.47 15.08 -5.94
CA HIS A 147 0.42 14.84 -4.81
C HIS A 147 0.28 15.92 -3.74
N ALA A 148 0.58 15.55 -2.50
CA ALA A 148 0.74 16.51 -1.42
C ALA A 148 1.88 16.09 -0.47
N SER A 149 2.61 17.09 0.04
CA SER A 149 3.51 16.92 1.18
C SER A 149 2.80 17.45 2.42
N VAL A 150 2.37 16.55 3.28
CA VAL A 150 1.61 16.86 4.49
C VAL A 150 2.58 17.03 5.64
N ALA A 151 3.01 18.26 5.92
CA ALA A 151 3.78 18.56 7.12
C ALA A 151 2.82 18.63 8.32
N GLY A 152 2.90 17.66 9.21
CA GLY A 152 2.01 17.54 10.37
C GLY A 152 2.78 17.27 11.66
N ILE A 153 2.10 17.37 12.78
CA ILE A 153 2.61 17.02 14.09
C ILE A 153 2.24 15.57 14.40
N LEU A 154 3.24 14.72 14.50
CA LEU A 154 3.11 13.38 15.03
C LEU A 154 3.32 13.44 16.55
N ASN A 155 2.33 13.01 17.32
CA ASN A 155 2.44 12.73 18.75
C ASN A 155 2.53 11.22 18.92
N PHE A 156 3.72 10.73 19.20
CA PHE A 156 4.00 9.32 19.42
C PHE A 156 4.78 9.16 20.71
N HIS A 157 4.42 8.18 21.54
CA HIS A 157 5.06 7.92 22.82
C HIS A 157 5.17 9.18 23.73
N GLY A 158 4.19 10.09 23.66
CA GLY A 158 4.14 11.34 24.39
C GLY A 158 5.06 12.46 23.86
N VAL A 159 5.81 12.21 22.81
CA VAL A 159 6.67 13.20 22.15
C VAL A 159 6.00 13.73 20.88
N LYS A 160 6.04 15.05 20.68
CA LYS A 160 5.47 15.73 19.51
C LYS A 160 6.61 16.24 18.61
N LYS A 161 6.60 15.79 17.35
CA LYS A 161 7.56 16.27 16.33
C LYS A 161 6.87 16.45 15.00
N THR A 162 7.42 17.36 14.19
CA THR A 162 6.99 17.51 12.79
C THR A 162 7.48 16.31 11.97
N VAL A 163 6.53 15.67 11.27
CA VAL A 163 6.79 14.61 10.29
C VAL A 163 6.15 15.03 8.97
N VAL A 164 6.82 14.74 7.86
CA VAL A 164 6.27 14.99 6.52
C VAL A 164 5.79 13.67 5.94
N LEU A 165 4.47 13.58 5.68
CA LEU A 165 3.86 12.48 4.95
C LEU A 165 3.73 12.88 3.47
N HIS A 166 4.42 12.18 2.59
CA HIS A 166 4.29 12.33 1.14
C HIS A 166 3.10 11.52 0.67
N THR A 167 2.10 12.19 0.09
CA THR A 167 0.85 11.53 -0.31
C THR A 167 0.60 11.64 -1.81
N THR A 168 -0.04 10.61 -2.35
CA THR A 168 -0.62 10.57 -3.69
C THR A 168 -2.13 10.49 -3.56
N TYR A 169 -2.84 11.42 -4.17
CA TYR A 169 -4.29 11.37 -4.33
C TYR A 169 -4.64 10.31 -5.38
N ARG A 170 -5.37 9.29 -4.98
CA ARG A 170 -5.77 8.18 -5.86
C ARG A 170 -7.04 8.45 -6.64
N GLY A 171 -7.84 9.41 -6.16
CA GLY A 171 -9.03 9.85 -6.85
C GLY A 171 -10.26 9.94 -5.94
N PHE A 172 -11.38 10.34 -6.58
CA PHE A 172 -12.70 10.40 -5.97
C PHE A 172 -13.69 9.53 -6.75
N ALA A 173 -14.43 8.69 -6.06
CA ALA A 173 -15.53 7.88 -6.60
C ALA A 173 -16.59 7.63 -5.51
N GLN A 174 -17.86 7.70 -5.87
CA GLN A 174 -18.97 7.31 -4.99
C GLN A 174 -18.89 7.87 -3.56
N SER A 175 -18.64 9.16 -3.40
CA SER A 175 -18.44 9.85 -2.12
C SER A 175 -17.18 9.48 -1.35
N ARG A 176 -16.23 8.76 -1.94
CA ARG A 176 -14.96 8.33 -1.33
C ARG A 176 -13.77 9.02 -1.98
N MET A 177 -12.80 9.40 -1.18
CA MET A 177 -11.45 9.81 -1.62
C MET A 177 -10.43 8.76 -1.20
N GLY A 178 -9.52 8.40 -2.13
CA GLY A 178 -8.42 7.49 -1.87
C GLY A 178 -7.06 8.20 -1.82
N PHE A 179 -6.19 7.75 -0.92
CA PHE A 179 -4.82 8.25 -0.78
C PHE A 179 -3.86 7.12 -0.49
N SER A 180 -2.65 7.22 -1.09
CA SER A 180 -1.47 6.48 -0.63
C SER A 180 -0.51 7.46 0.02
N GLY A 181 0.23 7.02 1.03
CA GLY A 181 1.17 7.89 1.73
C GLY A 181 2.41 7.16 2.21
N GLU A 182 3.53 7.90 2.32
CA GLU A 182 4.78 7.40 2.87
C GLU A 182 5.45 8.48 3.71
N ALA A 183 5.98 8.08 4.88
CA ALA A 183 6.82 8.91 5.72
C ALA A 183 7.95 8.07 6.31
N THR A 184 9.11 8.70 6.55
CA THR A 184 10.22 8.07 7.28
C THR A 184 10.68 9.01 8.40
N PHE A 185 10.89 8.45 9.57
CA PHE A 185 11.41 9.19 10.73
C PHE A 185 12.19 8.25 11.66
N LYS A 186 12.98 8.84 12.59
CA LYS A 186 13.69 8.09 13.61
C LYS A 186 12.79 7.81 14.81
N ARG A 187 12.60 6.52 15.15
CA ARG A 187 11.81 6.15 16.33
C ARG A 187 12.45 6.57 17.65
N SER A 188 13.78 6.66 17.70
CA SER A 188 14.50 7.19 18.86
C SER A 188 14.17 8.66 19.14
N ASP A 189 13.79 9.42 18.12
CA ASP A 189 13.32 10.80 18.25
C ASP A 189 12.06 10.93 19.12
N PHE A 190 11.32 9.83 19.27
CA PHE A 190 10.12 9.71 20.09
C PHE A 190 10.36 8.90 21.38
N GLY A 191 11.62 8.61 21.71
CA GLY A 191 11.99 7.86 22.90
C GLY A 191 11.82 6.34 22.76
N VAL A 192 11.55 5.83 21.58
CA VAL A 192 11.41 4.38 21.28
C VAL A 192 12.73 3.89 20.66
N SER A 193 13.69 3.51 21.49
CA SER A 193 15.06 3.17 21.07
C SER A 193 15.48 1.73 21.41
N GLU A 194 14.55 0.89 21.88
CA GLU A 194 14.86 -0.50 22.20
C GLU A 194 15.43 -1.21 20.97
N TRP A 195 16.50 -1.97 21.22
CA TRP A 195 17.21 -2.78 20.24
C TRP A 195 17.88 -2.01 19.09
N VAL A 196 18.00 -0.67 19.18
CA VAL A 196 18.84 0.10 18.25
C VAL A 196 20.32 -0.22 18.57
N PRO A 197 21.20 -0.53 17.60
CA PRO A 197 20.99 -0.55 16.14
C PRO A 197 20.61 -1.93 15.54
N LEU A 198 20.34 -2.95 16.35
CA LEU A 198 19.95 -4.28 15.85
C LEU A 198 18.69 -4.19 14.99
N GLU A 199 17.70 -3.48 15.51
CA GLU A 199 16.56 -2.97 14.79
C GLU A 199 16.87 -1.52 14.38
N ALA A 200 16.68 -1.19 13.12
CA ALA A 200 16.96 0.15 12.61
C ALA A 200 16.22 1.25 13.40
N ASP A 201 16.87 2.39 13.52
CA ASP A 201 16.25 3.58 14.09
C ASP A 201 15.26 4.22 13.12
N ASP A 202 15.58 4.23 11.82
CA ASP A 202 14.67 4.71 10.80
C ASP A 202 13.49 3.75 10.61
N VAL A 203 12.27 4.27 10.75
CA VAL A 203 11.03 3.57 10.47
C VAL A 203 10.33 4.23 9.30
N THR A 204 9.91 3.43 8.31
CA THR A 204 9.09 3.86 7.18
C THR A 204 7.65 3.49 7.44
N ILE A 205 6.76 4.47 7.36
CA ILE A 205 5.30 4.29 7.45
C ILE A 205 4.73 4.30 6.04
N LEU A 206 3.94 3.28 5.71
CA LEU A 206 3.16 3.20 4.48
C LEU A 206 1.68 3.28 4.82
N VAL A 207 0.95 4.11 4.10
CA VAL A 207 -0.49 4.32 4.31
C VAL A 207 -1.22 4.10 3.00
N GLU A 208 -2.26 3.27 3.04
CA GLU A 208 -3.31 3.20 2.02
C GLU A 208 -4.64 3.46 2.71
N THR A 209 -5.44 4.39 2.21
CA THR A 209 -6.64 4.79 2.94
C THR A 209 -7.72 5.35 2.02
N GLU A 210 -8.97 5.08 2.40
CA GLU A 210 -10.15 5.73 1.85
C GLU A 210 -10.85 6.56 2.92
N PHE A 211 -11.41 7.68 2.51
CA PHE A 211 -12.24 8.54 3.35
C PHE A 211 -13.61 8.71 2.71
N THR A 212 -14.67 8.54 3.47
CA THR A 212 -16.06 8.72 3.03
C THR A 212 -16.58 10.07 3.47
N ARG A 213 -17.25 10.79 2.57
CA ARG A 213 -17.89 12.06 2.89
C ARG A 213 -19.05 11.84 3.87
N LEU A 214 -19.13 12.66 4.94
CA LEU A 214 -20.22 12.69 5.91
C LEU A 214 -21.46 13.40 5.34
#